data_655b693933b1a67eca2fb97bca229a49
#
_entry.id   655b693933b1a67eca2fb97bca229a49
#
_cell.length_a   1.000
_cell.length_b   1.000
_cell.length_c   1.000
_cell.angle_alpha   90.00
_cell.angle_beta   90.00
_cell.angle_gamma   90.00
#
_symmetry.space_group_name_H-M   'P 1'
#
loop_
_entity.id
_entity.type
_entity.pdbx_description
1 polymer ?
#
loop_
_entity_poly.entity_id
_entity_poly.type
_entity_poly.pdbx_seq_one_letter_code
_entity_poly.pdbx_strand_id
1 'polypeptide(L)'
;HGLDPFRMPSNFAVMDGRKQAQKLLDRCQADGLPLPETIAMVLWGTDNLKSEGGPMAQALALMGAKPRFDNYGRLAGAALIPLAELGRPRIDVVITLSGIFRDLLPMQIRLLAEASLLAASAEEAEDQNFVRKHTLAYMREHGVDLNTAALRVFGNAEGAYGANVNHLVDSSCWEKEDELGDAFVQRKGFAYGVEGQPVRHQALMQSVLSTVALTYQNVDSVELGVTSIDTYFDTLGGFSRAVLQAKHQTQGAAATAPGVYIGDQTQGEGVVRTLGEQVALETRTRMLNPKWHESMLQHGFEGVRQIESHLTNTMGWSATTGQIQPWVYQQLAQTFILDPDMRERMAKLNPSASAQFANRLLEASRRNFWQPDTQTLAALQQAGAELEDRLEGIREGQPA
;
A
#
# COMPACT_ATOMS: atom_id res chain seq x y z
N HIS A 1 1.71 10.40 28.93
CA HIS A 1 2.88 9.52 28.87
C HIS A 1 3.49 9.66 27.48
N GLY A 2 4.76 10.07 27.41
CA GLY A 2 5.49 10.18 26.15
C GLY A 2 5.82 8.78 25.61
N LEU A 3 5.83 8.65 24.28
CA LEU A 3 6.28 7.45 23.60
C LEU A 3 7.73 7.13 24.01
N ASP A 4 7.98 5.88 24.40
CA ASP A 4 9.34 5.40 24.70
C ASP A 4 9.79 4.37 23.65
N PRO A 5 10.60 4.79 22.65
CA PRO A 5 11.05 3.88 21.59
C PRO A 5 11.91 2.71 22.13
N PHE A 6 12.51 2.86 23.30
CA PHE A 6 13.31 1.79 23.92
C PHE A 6 12.47 0.61 24.41
N ARG A 7 11.15 0.80 24.51
CA ARG A 7 10.20 -0.23 24.96
C ARG A 7 9.19 -0.65 23.91
N MET A 8 9.47 -0.32 22.66
CA MET A 8 8.59 -0.65 21.53
C MET A 8 9.15 -1.83 20.73
N PRO A 9 8.32 -2.82 20.37
CA PRO A 9 6.87 -2.89 20.59
C PRO A 9 6.51 -3.22 22.04
N SER A 10 5.40 -2.62 22.52
CA SER A 10 4.90 -2.90 23.89
C SER A 10 4.35 -4.33 23.98
N ASN A 11 4.17 -4.83 25.21
CA ASN A 11 3.55 -6.15 25.42
C ASN A 11 2.14 -6.22 24.82
N PHE A 12 1.37 -5.14 24.92
CA PHE A 12 0.06 -5.05 24.30
C PHE A 12 0.17 -5.15 22.76
N ALA A 13 1.09 -4.41 22.18
CA ALA A 13 1.33 -4.44 20.73
C ALA A 13 1.77 -5.84 20.24
N VAL A 14 2.57 -6.56 21.02
CA VAL A 14 2.98 -7.94 20.69
C VAL A 14 1.78 -8.88 20.69
N MET A 15 0.90 -8.79 21.69
CA MET A 15 -0.31 -9.60 21.76
C MET A 15 -1.28 -9.26 20.63
N ASP A 16 -1.50 -7.99 20.38
CA ASP A 16 -2.37 -7.52 19.29
C ASP A 16 -1.79 -7.89 17.91
N GLY A 17 -0.49 -7.73 17.73
CA GLY A 17 0.20 -8.12 16.50
C GLY A 17 0.02 -9.60 16.14
N ARG A 18 0.03 -10.49 17.13
CA ARG A 18 -0.26 -11.93 16.93
C ARG A 18 -1.70 -12.14 16.46
N LYS A 19 -2.67 -11.42 17.07
CA LYS A 19 -4.08 -11.48 16.66
C LYS A 19 -4.27 -10.99 15.23
N GLN A 20 -3.65 -9.86 14.88
CA GLN A 20 -3.76 -9.27 13.54
C GLN A 20 -3.08 -10.16 12.49
N ALA A 21 -1.94 -10.76 12.80
CA ALA A 21 -1.31 -11.75 11.93
C ALA A 21 -2.24 -12.94 11.66
N GLN A 22 -2.87 -13.47 12.69
CA GLN A 22 -3.80 -14.60 12.55
C GLN A 22 -5.05 -14.21 11.74
N LYS A 23 -5.60 -13.01 11.94
CA LYS A 23 -6.73 -12.50 11.14
C LYS A 23 -6.41 -12.42 9.65
N LEU A 24 -5.20 -11.96 9.29
CA LEU A 24 -4.76 -11.93 7.91
C LEU A 24 -4.69 -13.34 7.32
N LEU A 25 -4.11 -14.30 8.04
CA LEU A 25 -4.02 -15.69 7.58
C LEU A 25 -5.38 -16.36 7.50
N ASP A 26 -6.29 -16.09 8.43
CA ASP A 26 -7.68 -16.57 8.42
C ASP A 26 -8.43 -16.02 7.20
N ARG A 27 -8.23 -14.75 6.85
CA ARG A 27 -8.83 -14.16 5.66
C ARG A 27 -8.30 -14.82 4.38
N CYS A 28 -7.01 -15.06 4.28
CA CYS A 28 -6.43 -15.78 3.15
C CYS A 28 -7.06 -17.17 2.99
N GLN A 29 -7.21 -17.89 4.10
CA GLN A 29 -7.85 -19.20 4.09
C GLN A 29 -9.33 -19.11 3.68
N ALA A 30 -10.06 -18.14 4.18
CA ALA A 30 -11.47 -17.92 3.82
C ALA A 30 -11.63 -17.59 2.33
N ASP A 31 -10.65 -16.93 1.71
CA ASP A 31 -10.61 -16.65 0.29
C ASP A 31 -10.13 -17.84 -0.56
N GLY A 32 -9.88 -18.99 0.06
CA GLY A 32 -9.42 -20.20 -0.62
C GLY A 32 -7.96 -20.19 -1.05
N LEU A 33 -7.15 -19.29 -0.51
CA LEU A 33 -5.73 -19.20 -0.79
C LEU A 33 -4.94 -20.17 0.08
N PRO A 34 -3.85 -20.76 -0.43
CA PRO A 34 -2.91 -21.52 0.41
C PRO A 34 -2.21 -20.59 1.41
N LEU A 35 -1.59 -21.17 2.43
CA LEU A 35 -0.74 -20.40 3.34
C LEU A 35 0.32 -19.65 2.53
N PRO A 36 0.40 -18.32 2.65
CA PRO A 36 1.40 -17.55 1.90
C PRO A 36 2.81 -17.89 2.34
N GLU A 37 3.71 -18.11 1.39
CA GLU A 37 5.13 -18.27 1.70
C GLU A 37 5.77 -16.93 2.04
N THR A 38 5.41 -15.87 1.31
CA THR A 38 5.93 -14.52 1.50
C THR A 38 4.80 -13.50 1.48
N ILE A 39 4.84 -12.58 2.43
CA ILE A 39 3.95 -11.41 2.53
C ILE A 39 4.81 -10.16 2.39
N ALA A 40 4.41 -9.26 1.50
CA ALA A 40 5.00 -7.92 1.39
C ALA A 40 4.19 -6.94 2.25
N MET A 41 4.83 -6.32 3.22
CA MET A 41 4.18 -5.49 4.23
C MET A 41 4.75 -4.09 4.26
N VAL A 42 3.87 -3.09 4.25
CA VAL A 42 4.25 -1.69 4.46
C VAL A 42 4.16 -1.36 5.94
N LEU A 43 5.21 -0.78 6.50
CA LEU A 43 5.22 -0.26 7.87
C LEU A 43 5.26 1.26 7.86
N TRP A 44 4.16 1.86 8.31
CA TRP A 44 4.01 3.30 8.48
C TRP A 44 4.50 3.74 9.84
N GLY A 45 5.30 4.82 9.88
CA GLY A 45 5.85 5.35 11.14
C GLY A 45 4.75 5.82 12.08
N THR A 46 3.77 6.56 11.58
CA THR A 46 2.66 7.09 12.40
C THR A 46 1.83 6.00 13.05
N ASP A 47 1.51 4.94 12.32
CA ASP A 47 0.71 3.81 12.84
C ASP A 47 1.47 3.08 13.96
N ASN A 48 2.76 2.86 13.75
CA ASN A 48 3.59 2.22 14.75
C ASN A 48 3.80 3.09 15.99
N LEU A 49 3.93 4.40 15.82
CA LEU A 49 4.01 5.32 16.95
C LEU A 49 2.73 5.35 17.78
N LYS A 50 1.56 5.40 17.13
CA LYS A 50 0.25 5.43 17.82
C LYS A 50 -0.07 4.14 18.56
N SER A 51 0.28 3.01 17.98
CA SER A 51 -0.05 1.67 18.50
C SER A 51 1.07 1.04 19.33
N GLU A 52 2.12 1.80 19.63
CA GLU A 52 3.31 1.31 20.33
C GLU A 52 3.96 0.09 19.64
N GLY A 53 3.90 0.06 18.30
CA GLY A 53 4.54 -0.97 17.48
C GLY A 53 3.63 -2.12 17.05
N GLY A 54 2.32 -1.93 17.00
CA GLY A 54 1.37 -2.96 16.56
C GLY A 54 1.71 -3.58 15.20
N PRO A 55 1.83 -2.79 14.11
CA PRO A 55 2.15 -3.33 12.79
C PRO A 55 3.52 -4.03 12.71
N MET A 56 4.55 -3.52 13.38
CA MET A 56 5.84 -4.24 13.40
C MET A 56 5.75 -5.54 14.20
N ALA A 57 4.98 -5.56 15.27
CA ALA A 57 4.74 -6.79 16.03
C ALA A 57 3.98 -7.83 15.19
N GLN A 58 3.08 -7.39 14.33
CA GLN A 58 2.41 -8.25 13.35
C GLN A 58 3.41 -8.87 12.37
N ALA A 59 4.34 -8.09 11.84
CA ALA A 59 5.41 -8.59 10.97
C ALA A 59 6.27 -9.64 11.68
N LEU A 60 6.66 -9.37 12.93
CA LEU A 60 7.40 -10.34 13.75
C LEU A 60 6.60 -11.62 13.96
N ALA A 61 5.32 -11.53 14.28
CA ALA A 61 4.46 -12.69 14.50
C ALA A 61 4.33 -13.57 13.25
N LEU A 62 4.24 -12.98 12.05
CA LEU A 62 4.22 -13.72 10.78
C LEU A 62 5.49 -14.53 10.58
N MET A 63 6.65 -13.98 10.90
CA MET A 63 7.94 -14.68 10.86
C MET A 63 8.11 -15.71 11.99
N GLY A 64 7.23 -15.70 12.98
CA GLY A 64 7.39 -16.52 14.18
C GLY A 64 8.50 -16.00 15.10
N ALA A 65 8.60 -14.68 15.21
CA ALA A 65 9.55 -13.98 16.07
C ALA A 65 8.84 -13.11 17.09
N LYS A 66 9.58 -12.68 18.09
CA LYS A 66 9.11 -11.78 19.14
C LYS A 66 10.26 -10.87 19.58
N PRO A 67 9.96 -9.69 20.15
CA PRO A 67 11.01 -8.86 20.76
C PRO A 67 11.53 -9.52 22.04
N ARG A 68 12.80 -9.29 22.30
CA ARG A 68 13.47 -9.65 23.55
C ARG A 68 13.84 -8.37 24.28
N PHE A 69 13.52 -8.31 25.57
CA PHE A 69 13.80 -7.17 26.43
C PHE A 69 14.84 -7.52 27.48
N ASP A 70 15.63 -6.53 27.88
CA ASP A 70 16.57 -6.66 28.99
C ASP A 70 15.84 -6.59 30.35
N ASN A 71 16.62 -6.68 31.44
CA ASN A 71 16.08 -6.64 32.81
C ASN A 71 15.46 -5.30 33.19
N TYR A 72 15.68 -4.24 32.41
CA TYR A 72 15.09 -2.92 32.58
C TYR A 72 13.86 -2.69 31.70
N GLY A 73 13.46 -3.73 30.96
CA GLY A 73 12.34 -3.65 30.03
C GLY A 73 12.65 -2.89 28.74
N ARG A 74 13.94 -2.74 28.39
CA ARG A 74 14.36 -2.10 27.15
C ARG A 74 14.57 -3.13 26.06
N LEU A 75 14.26 -2.75 24.84
CA LEU A 75 14.44 -3.62 23.66
C LEU A 75 15.92 -4.02 23.52
N ALA A 76 16.18 -5.32 23.52
CA ALA A 76 17.51 -5.90 23.44
C ALA A 76 17.75 -6.73 22.17
N GLY A 77 16.71 -6.96 21.35
CA GLY A 77 16.80 -7.71 20.11
C GLY A 77 15.58 -8.59 19.85
N ALA A 78 15.74 -9.54 18.96
CA ALA A 78 14.70 -10.50 18.59
C ALA A 78 14.96 -11.88 19.20
N ALA A 79 13.93 -12.68 19.31
CA ALA A 79 13.97 -14.10 19.60
C ALA A 79 12.97 -14.85 18.71
N LEU A 80 13.26 -16.12 18.40
CA LEU A 80 12.32 -16.95 17.66
C LEU A 80 11.36 -17.66 18.61
N ILE A 81 10.11 -17.75 18.18
CA ILE A 81 9.12 -18.63 18.77
C ILE A 81 9.38 -20.04 18.21
N PRO A 82 9.51 -21.10 19.04
CA PRO A 82 9.70 -22.46 18.52
C PRO A 82 8.56 -22.88 17.60
N LEU A 83 8.85 -23.62 16.55
CA LEU A 83 7.84 -24.08 15.56
C LEU A 83 6.69 -24.85 16.22
N ALA A 84 6.96 -25.64 17.27
CA ALA A 84 5.94 -26.36 18.01
C ALA A 84 4.93 -25.43 18.69
N GLU A 85 5.37 -24.25 19.16
CA GLU A 85 4.52 -23.22 19.76
C GLU A 85 3.84 -22.39 18.68
N LEU A 86 4.55 -22.08 17.59
CA LEU A 86 4.02 -21.30 16.47
C LEU A 86 2.86 -22.00 15.77
N GLY A 87 2.94 -23.34 15.63
CA GLY A 87 1.88 -24.17 15.07
C GLY A 87 1.69 -24.06 13.56
N ARG A 88 2.61 -23.42 12.85
CA ARG A 88 2.63 -23.24 11.40
C ARG A 88 4.04 -22.94 10.91
N PRO A 89 4.31 -23.03 9.59
CA PRO A 89 5.57 -22.57 9.03
C PRO A 89 5.83 -21.08 9.31
N ARG A 90 7.12 -20.72 9.38
CA ARG A 90 7.53 -19.31 9.39
C ARG A 90 7.29 -18.69 8.02
N ILE A 91 6.57 -17.59 7.99
CA ILE A 91 6.28 -16.85 6.76
C ILE A 91 7.41 -15.87 6.51
N ASP A 92 7.88 -15.79 5.28
CA ASP A 92 8.83 -14.77 4.86
C ASP A 92 8.09 -13.44 4.74
N VAL A 93 8.65 -12.38 5.31
CA VAL A 93 8.05 -11.05 5.31
C VAL A 93 9.05 -10.07 4.72
N VAL A 94 8.74 -9.55 3.54
CA VAL A 94 9.48 -8.46 2.94
C VAL A 94 8.81 -7.14 3.29
N ILE A 95 9.58 -6.23 3.87
CA ILE A 95 9.07 -5.00 4.48
C ILE A 95 9.56 -3.81 3.68
N THR A 96 8.66 -2.86 3.43
CA THR A 96 9.04 -1.51 3.03
C THR A 96 8.69 -0.53 4.14
N LEU A 97 9.62 0.38 4.45
CA LEU A 97 9.48 1.38 5.50
C LEU A 97 9.06 2.73 4.92
N SER A 98 8.17 3.43 5.63
CA SER A 98 7.99 4.86 5.40
C SER A 98 9.22 5.64 5.88
N GLY A 99 9.41 6.85 5.36
CA GLY A 99 10.50 7.72 5.79
C GLY A 99 10.43 8.06 7.29
N ILE A 100 9.23 8.27 7.82
CA ILE A 100 9.01 8.53 9.25
C ILE A 100 9.43 7.33 10.10
N PHE A 101 9.07 6.11 9.69
CA PHE A 101 9.52 4.91 10.40
C PHE A 101 11.05 4.81 10.41
N ARG A 102 11.68 4.99 9.25
CA ARG A 102 13.13 4.96 9.13
C ARG A 102 13.81 5.97 10.05
N ASP A 103 13.31 7.19 10.09
CA ASP A 103 13.96 8.29 10.81
C ASP A 103 13.77 8.20 12.32
N LEU A 104 12.62 7.72 12.78
CA LEU A 104 12.27 7.73 14.20
C LEU A 104 12.48 6.40 14.94
N LEU A 105 12.58 5.29 14.20
CA LEU A 105 12.58 3.94 14.78
C LEU A 105 13.80 3.08 14.37
N PRO A 106 15.04 3.58 14.53
CA PRO A 106 16.23 2.83 14.11
C PRO A 106 16.45 1.52 14.89
N MET A 107 16.09 1.48 16.17
CA MET A 107 16.18 0.25 16.97
C MET A 107 15.20 -0.82 16.47
N GLN A 108 14.03 -0.39 16.03
CA GLN A 108 12.99 -1.28 15.51
C GLN A 108 13.36 -1.81 14.13
N ILE A 109 14.04 -1.04 13.32
CA ILE A 109 14.64 -1.52 12.06
C ILE A 109 15.61 -2.68 12.33
N ARG A 110 16.51 -2.50 13.31
CA ARG A 110 17.44 -3.56 13.72
C ARG A 110 16.73 -4.80 14.25
N LEU A 111 15.67 -4.61 15.04
CA LEU A 111 14.82 -5.68 15.53
C LEU A 111 14.25 -6.55 14.40
N LEU A 112 13.67 -5.89 13.39
CA LEU A 112 13.10 -6.57 12.21
C LEU A 112 14.18 -7.28 11.39
N ALA A 113 15.32 -6.64 11.17
CA ALA A 113 16.45 -7.23 10.46
C ALA A 113 17.03 -8.44 11.21
N GLU A 114 17.16 -8.34 12.52
CA GLU A 114 17.62 -9.46 13.36
C GLU A 114 16.64 -10.64 13.33
N ALA A 115 15.34 -10.37 13.39
CA ALA A 115 14.32 -11.40 13.30
C ALA A 115 14.41 -12.21 11.99
N SER A 116 14.57 -11.50 10.86
CA SER A 116 14.77 -12.16 9.56
C SER A 116 16.04 -13.00 9.53
N LEU A 117 17.13 -12.48 10.06
CA LEU A 117 18.42 -13.18 10.11
C LEU A 117 18.36 -14.42 11.00
N LEU A 118 17.74 -14.31 12.18
CA LEU A 118 17.54 -15.46 13.08
C LEU A 118 16.68 -16.55 12.43
N ALA A 119 15.58 -16.15 11.79
CA ALA A 119 14.71 -17.10 11.09
C ALA A 119 15.46 -17.81 9.94
N ALA A 120 16.22 -17.07 9.15
CA ALA A 120 17.03 -17.63 8.06
C ALA A 120 18.13 -18.57 8.57
N SER A 121 18.69 -18.28 9.75
CA SER A 121 19.78 -19.04 10.37
C SER A 121 19.31 -20.30 11.11
N ALA A 122 18.02 -20.38 11.45
CA ALA A 122 17.48 -21.50 12.20
C ALA A 122 17.58 -22.82 11.40
N GLU A 123 18.11 -23.88 12.04
CA GLU A 123 18.21 -25.21 11.44
C GLU A 123 16.84 -25.90 11.41
N GLU A 124 15.97 -25.41 10.54
CA GLU A 124 14.61 -25.89 10.34
C GLU A 124 14.41 -26.30 8.88
N ALA A 125 13.50 -27.24 8.63
CA ALA A 125 13.19 -27.69 7.28
C ALA A 125 12.61 -26.51 6.44
N GLU A 126 12.96 -26.46 5.16
CA GLU A 126 12.54 -25.37 4.26
C GLU A 126 11.02 -25.27 4.10
N ASP A 127 10.29 -26.36 4.21
CA ASP A 127 8.82 -26.39 4.18
C ASP A 127 8.17 -25.90 5.49
N GLN A 128 8.96 -25.74 6.54
CA GLN A 128 8.54 -25.19 7.84
C GLN A 128 9.10 -23.79 8.10
N ASN A 129 9.93 -23.27 7.21
CA ASN A 129 10.58 -21.99 7.36
C ASN A 129 10.84 -21.36 5.99
N PHE A 130 9.91 -20.54 5.53
CA PHE A 130 10.02 -19.92 4.21
C PHE A 130 11.06 -18.79 4.17
N VAL A 131 11.39 -18.16 5.30
CA VAL A 131 12.51 -17.22 5.37
C VAL A 131 13.82 -17.92 5.00
N ARG A 132 14.09 -19.05 5.63
CA ARG A 132 15.26 -19.89 5.34
C ARG A 132 15.23 -20.44 3.91
N LYS A 133 14.10 -20.95 3.46
CA LYS A 133 13.92 -21.47 2.09
C LYS A 133 14.38 -20.48 1.02
N HIS A 134 13.86 -19.26 1.08
CA HIS A 134 14.16 -18.23 0.10
C HIS A 134 15.58 -17.66 0.27
N THR A 135 16.08 -17.56 1.49
CA THR A 135 17.44 -17.14 1.79
C THR A 135 18.47 -18.11 1.21
N LEU A 136 18.30 -19.41 1.46
CA LEU A 136 19.21 -20.43 0.94
C LEU A 136 19.14 -20.52 -0.59
N ALA A 137 17.96 -20.37 -1.18
CA ALA A 137 17.80 -20.35 -2.63
C ALA A 137 18.58 -19.19 -3.26
N TYR A 138 18.47 -17.99 -2.69
CA TYR A 138 19.21 -16.82 -3.16
C TYR A 138 20.72 -16.98 -3.01
N MET A 139 21.19 -17.54 -1.90
CA MET A 139 22.61 -17.86 -1.69
C MET A 139 23.14 -18.82 -2.77
N ARG A 140 22.39 -19.87 -3.07
CA ARG A 140 22.77 -20.85 -4.11
C ARG A 140 22.85 -20.22 -5.50
N GLU A 141 21.92 -19.32 -5.81
CA GLU A 141 21.84 -18.68 -7.12
C GLU A 141 22.91 -17.60 -7.33
N HIS A 142 23.19 -16.80 -6.30
CA HIS A 142 24.01 -15.60 -6.40
C HIS A 142 25.38 -15.68 -5.69
N GLY A 143 25.63 -16.74 -4.93
CA GLY A 143 26.91 -16.92 -4.24
C GLY A 143 27.21 -15.89 -3.14
N VAL A 144 26.17 -15.29 -2.56
CA VAL A 144 26.29 -14.31 -1.46
C VAL A 144 26.21 -15.01 -0.11
N ASP A 145 26.63 -14.30 0.95
CA ASP A 145 26.54 -14.81 2.32
C ASP A 145 25.12 -14.81 2.88
N LEU A 146 24.93 -15.48 4.00
CA LEU A 146 23.64 -15.58 4.68
C LEU A 146 23.13 -14.21 5.12
N ASN A 147 23.99 -13.37 5.66
CA ASN A 147 23.61 -12.05 6.15
C ASN A 147 23.03 -11.17 5.04
N THR A 148 23.62 -11.21 3.86
CA THR A 148 23.11 -10.49 2.69
C THR A 148 21.80 -11.08 2.19
N ALA A 149 21.76 -12.40 2.00
CA ALA A 149 20.57 -13.08 1.46
C ALA A 149 19.35 -13.03 2.39
N ALA A 150 19.55 -12.84 3.69
CA ALA A 150 18.49 -12.73 4.69
C ALA A 150 17.92 -11.32 4.89
N LEU A 151 18.42 -10.31 4.19
CA LEU A 151 17.90 -8.94 4.29
C LEU A 151 16.46 -8.89 3.78
N ARG A 152 15.56 -8.34 4.59
CA ARG A 152 14.11 -8.26 4.30
C ARG A 152 13.51 -6.88 4.58
N VAL A 153 14.28 -5.97 5.16
CA VAL A 153 13.82 -4.62 5.46
C VAL A 153 14.36 -3.66 4.41
N PHE A 154 13.46 -3.04 3.66
CA PHE A 154 13.80 -2.14 2.57
C PHE A 154 13.15 -0.76 2.78
N GLY A 155 13.74 0.25 2.19
CA GLY A 155 13.22 1.61 2.24
C GLY A 155 14.00 2.54 1.32
N ASN A 156 13.77 3.84 1.49
CA ASN A 156 14.49 4.86 0.78
C ASN A 156 15.95 4.96 1.27
N ALA A 157 16.80 5.58 0.44
CA ALA A 157 18.05 6.12 0.91
C ALA A 157 17.83 7.15 2.02
N GLU A 158 18.86 7.43 2.81
CA GLU A 158 18.82 8.43 3.86
C GLU A 158 18.38 9.80 3.30
N GLY A 159 17.45 10.45 3.99
CA GLY A 159 16.89 11.75 3.57
C GLY A 159 15.91 11.72 2.40
N ALA A 160 15.64 10.57 1.80
CA ALA A 160 14.64 10.43 0.74
C ALA A 160 13.32 9.88 1.27
N TYR A 161 12.20 10.27 0.62
CA TYR A 161 10.84 9.91 1.00
C TYR A 161 10.01 9.53 -0.23
N GLY A 162 8.99 8.68 -0.03
CA GLY A 162 8.05 8.29 -1.06
C GLY A 162 8.64 7.38 -2.14
N ALA A 163 7.77 6.86 -3.00
CA ALA A 163 8.14 5.95 -4.08
C ALA A 163 8.13 6.62 -5.47
N ASN A 164 7.69 7.88 -5.56
CA ASN A 164 7.54 8.65 -6.79
C ASN A 164 6.45 8.11 -7.75
N VAL A 165 5.69 7.13 -7.33
CA VAL A 165 4.58 6.56 -8.10
C VAL A 165 3.41 7.55 -8.16
N ASN A 166 3.10 8.21 -7.04
CA ASN A 166 2.07 9.22 -6.96
C ASN A 166 2.30 10.40 -7.93
N HIS A 167 3.53 10.84 -8.10
CA HIS A 167 3.86 11.92 -9.04
C HIS A 167 3.66 11.50 -10.50
N LEU A 168 4.00 10.27 -10.86
CA LEU A 168 3.77 9.73 -12.20
C LEU A 168 2.27 9.64 -12.51
N VAL A 169 1.47 9.20 -11.55
CA VAL A 169 0.00 9.11 -11.69
C VAL A 169 -0.60 10.51 -11.77
N ASP A 170 -0.22 11.40 -10.88
CA ASP A 170 -0.78 12.76 -10.81
C ASP A 170 -0.48 13.57 -12.09
N SER A 171 0.72 13.45 -12.62
CA SER A 171 1.12 14.12 -13.86
C SER A 171 0.71 13.37 -15.15
N SER A 172 0.12 12.19 -15.04
CA SER A 172 -0.18 11.29 -16.18
C SER A 172 1.05 10.95 -17.03
N CYS A 173 2.26 11.07 -16.48
CA CYS A 173 3.54 10.88 -17.15
C CYS A 173 4.01 9.42 -17.09
N TRP A 174 3.15 8.48 -17.48
CA TRP A 174 3.51 7.07 -17.60
C TRP A 174 2.72 6.45 -18.75
N GLU A 175 3.38 5.60 -19.52
CA GLU A 175 2.80 4.90 -20.68
C GLU A 175 2.52 3.44 -20.33
N LYS A 176 3.49 2.79 -19.70
CA LYS A 176 3.42 1.38 -19.30
C LYS A 176 3.34 1.28 -17.79
N GLU A 177 2.49 0.39 -17.30
CA GLU A 177 2.30 0.16 -15.88
C GLU A 177 3.58 -0.29 -15.16
N ASP A 178 4.50 -0.95 -15.88
CA ASP A 178 5.81 -1.35 -15.34
C ASP A 178 6.68 -0.16 -14.91
N GLU A 179 6.48 1.01 -15.49
CA GLU A 179 7.18 2.23 -15.05
C GLU A 179 6.89 2.58 -13.60
N LEU A 180 5.68 2.27 -13.12
CA LEU A 180 5.29 2.50 -11.72
C LEU A 180 6.03 1.57 -10.75
N GLY A 181 6.17 0.30 -11.11
CA GLY A 181 6.95 -0.64 -10.31
C GLY A 181 8.44 -0.36 -10.35
N ASP A 182 8.97 0.05 -11.51
CA ASP A 182 10.37 0.46 -11.64
C ASP A 182 10.68 1.68 -10.76
N ALA A 183 9.79 2.67 -10.72
CA ALA A 183 9.93 3.83 -9.84
C ALA A 183 9.99 3.40 -8.37
N PHE A 184 9.11 2.48 -7.96
CA PHE A 184 9.11 1.94 -6.60
C PHE A 184 10.44 1.26 -6.25
N VAL A 185 10.91 0.34 -7.08
CA VAL A 185 12.15 -0.42 -6.83
C VAL A 185 13.36 0.52 -6.79
N GLN A 186 13.41 1.52 -7.66
CA GLN A 186 14.49 2.49 -7.69
C GLN A 186 14.56 3.32 -6.41
N ARG A 187 13.41 3.73 -5.87
CA ARG A 187 13.30 4.58 -4.67
C ARG A 187 13.39 3.79 -3.37
N LYS A 188 12.85 2.58 -3.32
CA LYS A 188 12.70 1.76 -2.12
C LYS A 188 13.64 0.55 -2.06
N GLY A 189 14.57 0.43 -2.98
CA GLY A 189 15.46 -0.72 -3.12
C GLY A 189 16.69 -0.71 -2.20
N PHE A 190 16.70 0.04 -1.10
CA PHE A 190 17.78 0.07 -0.12
C PHE A 190 17.49 -0.87 1.03
N ALA A 191 18.38 -1.82 1.26
CA ALA A 191 18.25 -2.81 2.33
C ALA A 191 18.89 -2.31 3.63
N TYR A 192 18.18 -2.56 4.73
CA TYR A 192 18.61 -2.23 6.09
C TYR A 192 18.92 -3.52 6.84
N GLY A 193 20.16 -3.68 7.28
CA GLY A 193 20.62 -4.82 8.07
C GLY A 193 20.66 -4.54 9.57
N VAL A 194 21.21 -5.49 10.31
CA VAL A 194 21.42 -5.37 11.76
C VAL A 194 22.43 -4.28 12.07
N GLU A 195 23.41 -4.10 11.19
CA GLU A 195 24.48 -3.13 11.35
C GLU A 195 24.74 -2.38 10.02
N GLY A 196 25.29 -1.19 10.14
CA GLY A 196 25.74 -0.40 9.00
C GLY A 196 24.67 0.49 8.38
N GLN A 197 25.07 1.15 7.31
CA GLN A 197 24.22 2.04 6.53
C GLN A 197 23.40 1.23 5.52
N PRO A 198 22.23 1.74 5.08
CA PRO A 198 21.44 1.08 4.06
C PRO A 198 22.23 0.96 2.75
N VAL A 199 22.12 -0.18 2.11
CA VAL A 199 22.81 -0.49 0.87
C VAL A 199 21.80 -0.85 -0.22
N ARG A 200 22.03 -0.35 -1.43
CA ARG A 200 21.17 -0.68 -2.57
C ARG A 200 21.28 -2.18 -2.91
N HIS A 201 20.17 -2.88 -2.82
CA HIS A 201 20.02 -4.31 -3.11
C HIS A 201 18.78 -4.61 -3.96
N GLN A 202 18.69 -4.00 -5.14
CA GLN A 202 17.53 -4.18 -6.03
C GLN A 202 17.38 -5.63 -6.50
N ALA A 203 18.48 -6.32 -6.80
CA ALA A 203 18.42 -7.71 -7.24
C ALA A 203 17.87 -8.64 -6.18
N LEU A 204 18.27 -8.49 -4.92
CA LEU A 204 17.71 -9.23 -3.79
C LEU A 204 16.22 -8.91 -3.61
N MET A 205 15.87 -7.64 -3.62
CA MET A 205 14.48 -7.20 -3.49
C MET A 205 13.61 -7.85 -4.58
N GLN A 206 14.00 -7.76 -5.84
CA GLN A 206 13.25 -8.34 -6.95
C GLN A 206 13.11 -9.86 -6.83
N SER A 207 14.16 -10.54 -6.39
CA SER A 207 14.13 -11.99 -6.15
C SER A 207 13.12 -12.37 -5.06
N VAL A 208 13.12 -11.67 -3.93
CA VAL A 208 12.16 -11.93 -2.83
C VAL A 208 10.75 -11.57 -3.26
N LEU A 209 10.56 -10.45 -4.00
CA LEU A 209 9.25 -10.03 -4.49
C LEU A 209 8.61 -11.08 -5.41
N SER A 210 9.40 -11.85 -6.15
CA SER A 210 8.87 -12.93 -6.99
C SER A 210 8.19 -14.05 -6.21
N THR A 211 8.44 -14.17 -4.91
CA THR A 211 7.85 -15.16 -4.01
C THR A 211 6.62 -14.66 -3.25
N VAL A 212 6.28 -13.38 -3.37
CA VAL A 212 5.20 -12.73 -2.62
C VAL A 212 3.83 -13.24 -3.08
N ALA A 213 3.03 -13.73 -2.15
CA ALA A 213 1.66 -14.15 -2.39
C ALA A 213 0.66 -13.00 -2.29
N LEU A 214 0.88 -12.07 -1.33
CA LEU A 214 0.03 -10.93 -1.09
C LEU A 214 0.81 -9.75 -0.55
N THR A 215 0.24 -8.56 -0.71
CA THR A 215 0.72 -7.31 -0.12
C THR A 215 -0.29 -6.81 0.92
N TYR A 216 0.21 -6.10 1.93
CA TYR A 216 -0.59 -5.75 3.10
C TYR A 216 -0.13 -4.46 3.76
N GLN A 217 -1.09 -3.68 4.24
CA GLN A 217 -0.89 -2.60 5.22
C GLN A 217 -2.08 -2.49 6.16
N ASN A 218 -1.86 -1.85 7.30
CA ASN A 218 -2.93 -1.45 8.21
C ASN A 218 -3.43 -0.03 7.91
N VAL A 219 -4.67 0.24 8.29
CA VAL A 219 -5.29 1.57 8.34
C VAL A 219 -5.85 1.76 9.76
N ASP A 220 -5.44 2.82 10.44
CA ASP A 220 -5.80 3.08 11.84
C ASP A 220 -6.52 4.41 12.05
N SER A 221 -6.84 5.14 10.99
CA SER A 221 -7.55 6.41 11.04
C SER A 221 -8.85 6.36 10.27
N VAL A 222 -9.94 6.77 10.91
CA VAL A 222 -11.25 6.93 10.26
C VAL A 222 -11.20 8.04 9.20
N GLU A 223 -10.36 9.04 9.41
CA GLU A 223 -10.22 10.18 8.51
C GLU A 223 -9.37 9.88 7.28
N LEU A 224 -8.33 9.05 7.45
CA LEU A 224 -7.35 8.71 6.42
C LEU A 224 -7.57 7.30 5.88
N GLY A 225 -8.53 7.16 4.97
CA GLY A 225 -8.74 5.91 4.23
C GLY A 225 -7.76 5.76 3.07
N VAL A 226 -7.84 4.63 2.37
CA VAL A 226 -6.94 4.31 1.25
C VAL A 226 -7.15 5.20 0.03
N THR A 227 -8.31 5.86 -0.11
CA THR A 227 -8.61 6.82 -1.18
C THR A 227 -8.42 8.27 -0.75
N SER A 228 -8.14 8.52 0.54
CA SER A 228 -8.05 9.89 1.08
C SER A 228 -6.72 10.58 0.78
N ILE A 229 -5.64 9.82 0.71
CA ILE A 229 -4.28 10.31 0.52
C ILE A 229 -3.54 9.49 -0.54
N ASP A 230 -2.62 10.14 -1.22
CA ASP A 230 -1.86 9.53 -2.31
C ASP A 230 -0.70 8.63 -1.84
N THR A 231 -0.23 8.83 -0.61
CA THR A 231 0.90 8.07 -0.05
C THR A 231 0.64 6.58 0.03
N TYR A 232 -0.62 6.17 0.22
CA TYR A 232 -0.95 4.75 0.34
C TYR A 232 -0.83 4.02 -0.99
N PHE A 233 -1.38 4.54 -2.10
CA PHE A 233 -1.17 3.88 -3.38
C PHE A 233 0.26 4.07 -3.91
N ASP A 234 0.91 5.18 -3.56
CA ASP A 234 2.32 5.40 -3.88
C ASP A 234 3.19 4.26 -3.36
N THR A 235 3.01 3.88 -2.11
CA THR A 235 3.86 2.87 -1.45
C THR A 235 3.30 1.46 -1.59
N LEU A 236 2.10 1.16 -1.09
CA LEU A 236 1.52 -0.18 -1.19
C LEU A 236 1.17 -0.54 -2.63
N GLY A 237 0.63 0.40 -3.38
CA GLY A 237 0.34 0.20 -4.80
C GLY A 237 1.62 -0.03 -5.61
N GLY A 238 2.62 0.82 -5.46
CA GLY A 238 3.92 0.66 -6.10
C GLY A 238 4.60 -0.65 -5.73
N PHE A 239 4.52 -1.05 -4.46
CA PHE A 239 5.03 -2.35 -3.97
C PHE A 239 4.33 -3.52 -4.67
N SER A 240 3.01 -3.46 -4.77
CA SER A 240 2.21 -4.50 -5.44
C SER A 240 2.54 -4.61 -6.94
N ARG A 241 2.76 -3.48 -7.61
CA ARG A 241 3.20 -3.48 -9.01
C ARG A 241 4.60 -4.07 -9.17
N ALA A 242 5.52 -3.73 -8.29
CA ALA A 242 6.87 -4.32 -8.28
C ALA A 242 6.84 -5.83 -8.07
N VAL A 243 5.95 -6.33 -7.21
CA VAL A 243 5.72 -7.78 -7.03
C VAL A 243 5.26 -8.42 -8.33
N LEU A 244 4.27 -7.86 -9.01
CA LEU A 244 3.77 -8.41 -10.27
C LEU A 244 4.86 -8.46 -11.34
N GLN A 245 5.66 -7.39 -11.47
CA GLN A 245 6.79 -7.36 -12.40
C GLN A 245 7.82 -8.45 -12.09
N ALA A 246 8.20 -8.61 -10.83
CA ALA A 246 9.13 -9.65 -10.41
C ALA A 246 8.61 -11.06 -10.74
N LYS A 247 7.31 -11.28 -10.55
CA LYS A 247 6.66 -12.55 -10.93
C LYS A 247 6.65 -12.76 -12.44
N HIS A 248 6.36 -11.73 -13.23
CA HIS A 248 6.42 -11.84 -14.70
C HIS A 248 7.81 -12.21 -15.19
N GLN A 249 8.86 -11.66 -14.58
CA GLN A 249 10.25 -11.95 -14.95
C GLN A 249 10.65 -13.39 -14.63
N THR A 250 10.12 -13.97 -13.55
CA THR A 250 10.49 -15.33 -13.08
C THR A 250 9.52 -16.43 -13.51
N GLN A 251 8.23 -16.13 -13.65
CA GLN A 251 7.16 -17.09 -13.88
C GLN A 251 6.47 -16.88 -15.25
N GLY A 252 6.82 -15.83 -15.98
CA GLY A 252 6.22 -15.47 -17.25
C GLY A 252 5.01 -14.54 -17.15
N ALA A 253 4.57 -14.04 -18.30
CA ALA A 253 3.50 -13.03 -18.40
C ALA A 253 2.12 -13.49 -17.90
N ALA A 254 1.92 -14.79 -17.71
CA ALA A 254 0.69 -15.36 -17.17
C ALA A 254 0.61 -15.32 -15.63
N ALA A 255 1.68 -14.90 -14.95
CA ALA A 255 1.66 -14.77 -13.50
C ALA A 255 0.59 -13.76 -13.06
N THR A 256 -0.16 -14.12 -12.02
CA THR A 256 -1.26 -13.29 -11.51
C THR A 256 -0.74 -12.24 -10.52
N ALA A 257 -1.41 -11.09 -10.50
CA ALA A 257 -1.16 -10.05 -9.51
C ALA A 257 -1.33 -10.59 -8.08
N PRO A 258 -0.51 -10.12 -7.13
CA PRO A 258 -0.70 -10.49 -5.72
C PRO A 258 -2.04 -9.96 -5.21
N GLY A 259 -2.66 -10.67 -4.27
CA GLY A 259 -3.77 -10.12 -3.50
C GLY A 259 -3.28 -8.89 -2.73
N VAL A 260 -4.11 -7.86 -2.64
CA VAL A 260 -3.83 -6.67 -1.84
C VAL A 260 -4.83 -6.62 -0.70
N TYR A 261 -4.35 -6.61 0.54
CA TYR A 261 -5.18 -6.66 1.74
C TYR A 261 -4.93 -5.45 2.63
N ILE A 262 -5.99 -4.98 3.24
CA ILE A 262 -6.01 -3.85 4.17
C ILE A 262 -6.53 -4.32 5.52
N GLY A 263 -5.73 -4.14 6.56
CA GLY A 263 -6.15 -4.36 7.94
C GLY A 263 -6.76 -3.08 8.52
N ASP A 264 -8.08 -3.03 8.58
CA ASP A 264 -8.79 -1.87 9.14
C ASP A 264 -8.85 -1.98 10.66
N GLN A 265 -8.06 -1.14 11.34
CA GLN A 265 -7.93 -1.07 12.79
C GLN A 265 -8.77 0.06 13.40
N THR A 266 -9.64 0.69 12.62
CA THR A 266 -10.39 1.88 13.07
C THR A 266 -11.51 1.57 14.04
N GLN A 267 -11.99 0.33 14.07
CA GLN A 267 -13.12 -0.08 14.93
C GLN A 267 -12.94 -1.49 15.48
N GLY A 268 -13.31 -1.68 16.74
CA GLY A 268 -13.35 -2.98 17.41
C GLY A 268 -11.99 -3.70 17.40
N GLU A 269 -12.04 -4.97 17.09
CA GLU A 269 -10.85 -5.83 17.03
C GLU A 269 -10.12 -5.78 15.66
N GLY A 270 -10.59 -4.95 14.76
CA GLY A 270 -10.07 -4.86 13.40
C GLY A 270 -10.70 -5.86 12.42
N VAL A 271 -10.65 -5.53 11.14
CA VAL A 271 -11.18 -6.35 10.03
C VAL A 271 -10.18 -6.34 8.89
N VAL A 272 -9.94 -7.50 8.28
CA VAL A 272 -9.13 -7.59 7.05
C VAL A 272 -10.04 -7.59 5.84
N ARG A 273 -9.82 -6.63 4.94
CA ARG A 273 -10.52 -6.52 3.65
C ARG A 273 -9.54 -6.64 2.50
N THR A 274 -10.03 -7.05 1.34
CA THR A 274 -9.28 -6.81 0.10
C THR A 274 -9.26 -5.32 -0.21
N LEU A 275 -8.29 -4.88 -1.00
CA LEU A 275 -8.24 -3.49 -1.47
C LEU A 275 -9.54 -3.08 -2.18
N GLY A 276 -10.07 -3.96 -3.05
CA GLY A 276 -11.33 -3.72 -3.76
C GLY A 276 -12.51 -3.50 -2.82
N GLU A 277 -12.62 -4.31 -1.77
CA GLU A 277 -13.64 -4.14 -0.73
C GLU A 277 -13.46 -2.83 0.04
N GLN A 278 -12.24 -2.48 0.39
CA GLN A 278 -11.94 -1.25 1.12
C GLN A 278 -12.27 0.00 0.28
N VAL A 279 -11.87 0.02 -0.98
CA VAL A 279 -12.18 1.13 -1.91
C VAL A 279 -13.68 1.23 -2.14
N ALA A 280 -14.38 0.10 -2.32
CA ALA A 280 -15.82 0.08 -2.47
C ALA A 280 -16.53 0.66 -1.23
N LEU A 281 -16.09 0.28 -0.04
CA LEU A 281 -16.62 0.81 1.22
C LEU A 281 -16.42 2.32 1.33
N GLU A 282 -15.22 2.82 1.07
CA GLU A 282 -14.90 4.25 1.13
C GLU A 282 -15.66 5.05 0.05
N THR A 283 -15.78 4.51 -1.15
CA THR A 283 -16.57 5.13 -2.22
C THR A 283 -18.03 5.30 -1.80
N ARG A 284 -18.66 4.26 -1.24
CA ARG A 284 -20.05 4.33 -0.80
C ARG A 284 -20.26 5.21 0.42
N THR A 285 -19.36 5.18 1.37
CA THR A 285 -19.51 5.93 2.64
C THR A 285 -19.07 7.37 2.55
N ARG A 286 -18.24 7.72 1.56
CA ARG A 286 -17.72 9.06 1.33
C ARG A 286 -18.22 9.65 0.02
N MET A 287 -17.57 9.35 -1.10
CA MET A 287 -17.83 10.00 -2.39
C MET A 287 -19.30 9.96 -2.81
N LEU A 288 -19.97 8.81 -2.70
CA LEU A 288 -21.37 8.62 -3.07
C LEU A 288 -22.34 8.96 -1.95
N ASN A 289 -21.87 9.22 -0.74
CA ASN A 289 -22.71 9.59 0.39
C ASN A 289 -23.05 11.08 0.33
N PRO A 290 -24.34 11.46 0.16
CA PRO A 290 -24.74 12.86 0.09
C PRO A 290 -24.32 13.69 1.30
N LYS A 291 -24.33 13.10 2.51
CA LYS A 291 -23.87 13.79 3.72
C LYS A 291 -22.40 14.19 3.63
N TRP A 292 -21.58 13.32 3.08
CA TRP A 292 -20.16 13.59 2.93
C TRP A 292 -19.87 14.59 1.83
N HIS A 293 -20.37 14.37 0.61
CA HIS A 293 -20.05 15.26 -0.49
C HIS A 293 -20.71 16.65 -0.37
N GLU A 294 -21.92 16.75 0.22
CA GLU A 294 -22.51 18.04 0.55
C GLU A 294 -21.67 18.80 1.59
N SER A 295 -21.14 18.10 2.61
CA SER A 295 -20.20 18.68 3.56
C SER A 295 -18.93 19.18 2.86
N MET A 296 -18.38 18.40 1.92
CA MET A 296 -17.22 18.84 1.14
C MET A 296 -17.53 20.10 0.31
N LEU A 297 -18.68 20.17 -0.34
CA LEU A 297 -19.09 21.35 -1.10
C LEU A 297 -19.23 22.60 -0.22
N GLN A 298 -19.62 22.46 1.04
CA GLN A 298 -19.64 23.57 2.01
C GLN A 298 -18.24 24.14 2.31
N HIS A 299 -17.19 23.34 2.13
CA HIS A 299 -15.80 23.82 2.23
C HIS A 299 -15.30 24.51 0.95
N GLY A 300 -16.18 24.73 -0.02
CA GLY A 300 -15.92 25.53 -1.21
C GLY A 300 -14.82 24.95 -2.08
N PHE A 301 -13.87 25.80 -2.46
CA PHE A 301 -12.76 25.47 -3.35
C PHE A 301 -11.98 24.22 -2.88
N GLU A 302 -11.63 24.18 -1.61
CA GLU A 302 -10.88 23.06 -1.02
C GLU A 302 -11.70 21.77 -0.99
N GLY A 303 -13.00 21.86 -0.72
CA GLY A 303 -13.89 20.68 -0.72
C GLY A 303 -13.96 19.99 -2.09
N VAL A 304 -14.04 20.76 -3.17
CA VAL A 304 -14.02 20.20 -4.54
C VAL A 304 -12.65 19.60 -4.86
N ARG A 305 -11.57 20.23 -4.42
CA ARG A 305 -10.22 19.67 -4.55
C ARG A 305 -10.10 18.32 -3.84
N GLN A 306 -10.69 18.19 -2.65
CA GLN A 306 -10.74 16.92 -1.91
C GLN A 306 -11.51 15.83 -2.68
N ILE A 307 -12.65 16.18 -3.26
CA ILE A 307 -13.44 15.26 -4.08
C ILE A 307 -12.61 14.77 -5.27
N GLU A 308 -11.92 15.68 -5.96
CA GLU A 308 -11.03 15.31 -7.09
C GLU A 308 -9.89 14.41 -6.63
N SER A 309 -9.26 14.70 -5.51
CA SER A 309 -8.16 13.90 -4.96
C SER A 309 -8.56 12.46 -4.69
N HIS A 310 -9.77 12.21 -4.20
CA HIS A 310 -10.27 10.83 -4.01
C HIS A 310 -10.36 10.06 -5.33
N LEU A 311 -10.78 10.70 -6.43
CA LEU A 311 -10.78 10.07 -7.74
C LEU A 311 -9.37 9.78 -8.22
N THR A 312 -8.44 10.72 -8.11
CA THR A 312 -7.05 10.54 -8.51
C THR A 312 -6.39 9.40 -7.73
N ASN A 313 -6.64 9.33 -6.42
CA ASN A 313 -6.14 8.23 -5.58
C ASN A 313 -6.74 6.87 -5.99
N THR A 314 -8.02 6.84 -6.31
CA THR A 314 -8.68 5.63 -6.85
C THR A 314 -8.03 5.17 -8.15
N MET A 315 -7.72 6.10 -9.05
CA MET A 315 -6.97 5.80 -10.28
C MET A 315 -5.56 5.30 -10.00
N GLY A 316 -4.89 5.86 -9.01
CA GLY A 316 -3.59 5.37 -8.56
C GLY A 316 -3.62 3.90 -8.15
N TRP A 317 -4.66 3.48 -7.47
CA TRP A 317 -4.89 2.08 -7.14
C TRP A 317 -5.18 1.20 -8.37
N SER A 318 -5.96 1.69 -9.33
CA SER A 318 -6.17 0.96 -10.60
C SER A 318 -4.86 0.81 -11.37
N ALA A 319 -4.07 1.87 -11.50
CA ALA A 319 -2.81 1.88 -12.22
C ALA A 319 -1.78 0.92 -11.62
N THR A 320 -1.74 0.83 -10.29
CA THR A 320 -0.77 0.00 -9.57
C THR A 320 -1.23 -1.43 -9.38
N THR A 321 -2.48 -1.66 -9.03
CA THR A 321 -2.98 -2.99 -8.63
C THR A 321 -3.93 -3.63 -9.63
N GLY A 322 -4.64 -2.85 -10.42
CA GLY A 322 -5.70 -3.34 -11.31
C GLY A 322 -6.91 -3.93 -10.57
N GLN A 323 -7.08 -3.66 -9.28
CA GLN A 323 -8.08 -4.32 -8.43
C GLN A 323 -9.30 -3.46 -8.10
N ILE A 324 -9.46 -2.32 -8.76
CA ILE A 324 -10.63 -1.45 -8.59
C ILE A 324 -11.71 -1.84 -9.58
N GLN A 325 -12.91 -2.05 -9.08
CA GLN A 325 -14.04 -2.46 -9.92
C GLN A 325 -14.54 -1.30 -10.79
N PRO A 326 -14.88 -1.55 -12.06
CA PRO A 326 -15.33 -0.52 -13.01
C PRO A 326 -16.53 0.30 -12.55
N TRP A 327 -17.44 -0.28 -11.76
CA TRP A 327 -18.63 0.41 -11.28
C TRP A 327 -18.32 1.66 -10.47
N VAL A 328 -17.13 1.68 -9.80
CA VAL A 328 -16.69 2.85 -9.01
C VAL A 328 -16.60 4.07 -9.92
N TYR A 329 -15.93 3.95 -11.05
CA TYR A 329 -15.81 5.05 -12.02
C TYR A 329 -17.15 5.44 -12.63
N GLN A 330 -17.99 4.47 -12.95
CA GLN A 330 -19.33 4.71 -13.48
C GLN A 330 -20.18 5.56 -12.52
N GLN A 331 -20.20 5.18 -11.24
CA GLN A 331 -20.95 5.90 -10.22
C GLN A 331 -20.39 7.29 -9.94
N LEU A 332 -19.07 7.45 -9.93
CA LEU A 332 -18.44 8.76 -9.77
C LEU A 332 -18.75 9.69 -10.95
N ALA A 333 -18.74 9.16 -12.18
CA ALA A 333 -19.12 9.91 -13.37
C ALA A 333 -20.57 10.37 -13.29
N GLN A 334 -21.50 9.49 -12.95
CA GLN A 334 -22.92 9.81 -12.84
C GLN A 334 -23.20 10.83 -11.75
N THR A 335 -22.57 10.71 -10.59
CA THR A 335 -22.81 11.55 -9.43
C THR A 335 -22.24 12.97 -9.61
N PHE A 336 -21.03 13.11 -10.15
CA PHE A 336 -20.31 14.39 -10.11
C PHE A 336 -20.23 15.12 -11.45
N ILE A 337 -20.29 14.41 -12.58
CA ILE A 337 -20.09 15.02 -13.90
C ILE A 337 -21.36 14.96 -14.77
N LEU A 338 -22.01 13.81 -14.83
CA LEU A 338 -23.20 13.63 -15.69
C LEU A 338 -24.47 14.24 -15.10
N ASP A 339 -24.51 14.47 -13.79
CA ASP A 339 -25.55 15.27 -13.16
C ASP A 339 -25.24 16.76 -13.41
N PRO A 340 -26.08 17.49 -14.18
CA PRO A 340 -25.79 18.86 -14.54
C PRO A 340 -25.75 19.82 -13.36
N ASP A 341 -26.60 19.61 -12.35
CA ASP A 341 -26.66 20.48 -11.18
C ASP A 341 -25.42 20.32 -10.31
N MET A 342 -24.99 19.10 -10.09
CA MET A 342 -23.76 18.82 -9.32
C MET A 342 -22.54 19.35 -10.06
N ARG A 343 -22.45 19.11 -11.38
CA ARG A 343 -21.35 19.63 -12.21
C ARG A 343 -21.25 21.15 -12.14
N GLU A 344 -22.38 21.85 -12.26
CA GLU A 344 -22.41 23.31 -12.17
C GLU A 344 -21.99 23.81 -10.78
N ARG A 345 -22.45 23.18 -9.72
CA ARG A 345 -22.05 23.52 -8.34
C ARG A 345 -20.55 23.36 -8.13
N MET A 346 -19.98 22.24 -8.56
CA MET A 346 -18.54 22.00 -8.46
C MET A 346 -17.74 23.00 -9.29
N ALA A 347 -18.17 23.28 -10.51
CA ALA A 347 -17.50 24.21 -11.39
C ALA A 347 -17.51 25.66 -10.89
N LYS A 348 -18.58 26.09 -10.20
CA LYS A 348 -18.63 27.40 -9.53
C LYS A 348 -17.64 27.51 -8.38
N LEU A 349 -17.47 26.43 -7.60
CA LEU A 349 -16.62 26.42 -6.43
C LEU A 349 -15.14 26.27 -6.78
N ASN A 350 -14.82 25.39 -7.73
CA ASN A 350 -13.45 25.13 -8.18
C ASN A 350 -13.44 24.65 -9.64
N PRO A 351 -13.32 25.59 -10.59
CA PRO A 351 -13.31 25.23 -12.02
C PRO A 351 -12.19 24.27 -12.40
N SER A 352 -11.01 24.46 -11.85
CA SER A 352 -9.82 23.66 -12.15
C SER A 352 -9.98 22.21 -11.71
N ALA A 353 -10.35 21.98 -10.46
CA ALA A 353 -10.55 20.63 -9.94
C ALA A 353 -11.73 19.93 -10.62
N SER A 354 -12.78 20.66 -11.00
CA SER A 354 -13.92 20.12 -11.73
C SER A 354 -13.54 19.64 -13.12
N ALA A 355 -12.79 20.42 -13.87
CA ALA A 355 -12.26 20.03 -15.17
C ALA A 355 -11.32 18.81 -15.04
N GLN A 356 -10.45 18.83 -14.05
CA GLN A 356 -9.54 17.72 -13.77
C GLN A 356 -10.28 16.44 -13.41
N PHE A 357 -11.37 16.51 -12.66
CA PHE A 357 -12.21 15.35 -12.32
C PHE A 357 -12.76 14.68 -13.59
N ALA A 358 -13.32 15.47 -14.52
CA ALA A 358 -13.80 14.95 -15.80
C ALA A 358 -12.67 14.33 -16.63
N ASN A 359 -11.51 14.97 -16.69
CA ASN A 359 -10.33 14.49 -17.41
C ASN A 359 -9.79 13.20 -16.82
N ARG A 360 -9.80 13.04 -15.49
CA ARG A 360 -9.41 11.80 -14.84
C ARG A 360 -10.33 10.63 -15.20
N LEU A 361 -11.64 10.86 -15.28
CA LEU A 361 -12.59 9.84 -15.72
C LEU A 361 -12.35 9.43 -17.17
N LEU A 362 -12.08 10.39 -18.05
CA LEU A 362 -11.71 10.11 -19.45
C LEU A 362 -10.38 9.35 -19.55
N GLU A 363 -9.39 9.72 -18.75
CA GLU A 363 -8.12 9.00 -18.64
C GLU A 363 -8.33 7.57 -18.16
N ALA A 364 -9.15 7.36 -17.13
CA ALA A 364 -9.48 6.02 -16.63
C ALA A 364 -10.08 5.13 -17.72
N SER A 365 -10.95 5.68 -18.55
CA SER A 365 -11.50 4.98 -19.73
C SER A 365 -10.42 4.66 -20.77
N ARG A 366 -9.56 5.62 -21.11
CA ARG A 366 -8.46 5.41 -22.07
C ARG A 366 -7.45 4.35 -21.61
N ARG A 367 -7.24 4.26 -20.30
CA ARG A 367 -6.34 3.26 -19.67
C ARG A 367 -7.02 1.94 -19.38
N ASN A 368 -8.27 1.76 -19.81
CA ASN A 368 -9.08 0.55 -19.61
C ASN A 368 -9.35 0.19 -18.14
N PHE A 369 -9.40 1.16 -17.24
CA PHE A 369 -9.80 0.93 -15.85
C PHE A 369 -11.32 0.74 -15.75
N TRP A 370 -12.08 1.29 -16.71
CA TRP A 370 -13.47 1.05 -16.93
C TRP A 370 -13.84 1.29 -18.40
N GLN A 371 -14.95 0.73 -18.83
CA GLN A 371 -15.44 0.88 -20.20
C GLN A 371 -16.88 1.38 -20.19
N PRO A 372 -17.09 2.71 -20.20
CA PRO A 372 -18.42 3.26 -20.29
C PRO A 372 -19.03 2.92 -21.65
N ASP A 373 -20.38 2.85 -21.70
CA ASP A 373 -21.05 2.74 -22.98
C ASP A 373 -20.84 3.99 -23.86
N THR A 374 -21.16 3.90 -25.14
CA THR A 374 -20.93 4.98 -26.11
C THR A 374 -21.64 6.28 -25.71
N GLN A 375 -22.86 6.17 -25.18
CA GLN A 375 -23.66 7.31 -24.75
C GLN A 375 -23.03 8.00 -23.53
N THR A 376 -22.64 7.23 -22.52
CA THR A 376 -21.96 7.73 -21.33
C THR A 376 -20.64 8.39 -21.70
N LEU A 377 -19.84 7.76 -22.55
CA LEU A 377 -18.55 8.32 -22.99
C LEU A 377 -18.75 9.65 -23.74
N ALA A 378 -19.70 9.74 -24.66
CA ALA A 378 -20.00 10.96 -25.39
C ALA A 378 -20.45 12.09 -24.44
N ALA A 379 -21.33 11.79 -23.47
CA ALA A 379 -21.79 12.75 -22.48
C ALA A 379 -20.64 13.25 -21.59
N LEU A 380 -19.73 12.34 -21.20
CA LEU A 380 -18.56 12.68 -20.40
C LEU A 380 -17.57 13.54 -21.18
N GLN A 381 -17.34 13.25 -22.46
CA GLN A 381 -16.49 14.06 -23.34
C GLN A 381 -17.06 15.48 -23.52
N GLN A 382 -18.37 15.58 -23.75
CA GLN A 382 -19.03 16.87 -23.85
C GLN A 382 -18.92 17.69 -22.54
N ALA A 383 -19.24 17.07 -21.42
CA ALA A 383 -19.12 17.74 -20.10
C ALA A 383 -17.69 18.16 -19.80
N GLY A 384 -16.71 17.34 -20.15
CA GLY A 384 -15.29 17.68 -20.00
C GLY A 384 -14.89 18.87 -20.86
N ALA A 385 -15.33 18.95 -22.10
CA ALA A 385 -15.09 20.09 -22.98
C ALA A 385 -15.73 21.38 -22.44
N GLU A 386 -16.98 21.32 -21.97
CA GLU A 386 -17.65 22.46 -21.33
C GLU A 386 -16.89 22.99 -20.10
N LEU A 387 -16.36 22.09 -19.27
CA LEU A 387 -15.56 22.46 -18.09
C LEU A 387 -14.23 23.10 -18.47
N GLU A 388 -13.55 22.61 -19.51
CA GLU A 388 -12.31 23.20 -20.04
C GLU A 388 -12.58 24.59 -20.63
N ASP A 389 -13.61 24.75 -21.47
CA ASP A 389 -14.00 26.05 -22.04
C ASP A 389 -14.30 27.07 -20.93
N ARG A 390 -14.95 26.62 -19.87
CA ARG A 390 -15.23 27.48 -18.70
C ARG A 390 -13.95 27.88 -17.97
N LEU A 391 -13.00 26.97 -17.86
CA LEU A 391 -11.71 27.23 -17.23
C LEU A 391 -10.91 28.26 -18.04
N GLU A 392 -10.98 28.21 -19.38
CA GLU A 392 -10.37 29.17 -20.29
C GLU A 392 -11.14 30.49 -20.38
N GLY A 393 -12.29 30.59 -19.73
CA GLY A 393 -13.14 31.82 -19.70
C GLY A 393 -14.06 31.97 -20.91
N ILE A 394 -14.19 30.92 -21.73
CA ILE A 394 -15.10 30.87 -22.87
C ILE A 394 -16.50 30.52 -22.34
N ARG A 395 -17.47 31.41 -22.53
CA ARG A 395 -18.87 31.12 -22.23
C ARG A 395 -19.60 30.71 -23.52
N GLU A 396 -20.27 29.55 -23.47
CA GLU A 396 -21.14 29.15 -24.58
C GLU A 396 -22.12 30.28 -24.93
N GLY A 397 -22.12 30.66 -26.21
CA GLY A 397 -23.07 31.65 -26.77
C GLY A 397 -22.62 33.11 -26.77
N GLN A 398 -21.39 33.42 -26.40
CA GLN A 398 -20.81 34.73 -26.68
C GLN A 398 -19.80 34.64 -27.83
N PRO A 399 -20.06 35.27 -29.00
CA PRO A 399 -19.05 35.34 -30.04
C PRO A 399 -17.84 36.13 -29.54
N ALA A 400 -16.65 35.70 -29.97
CA ALA A 400 -15.38 36.34 -29.63
C ALA A 400 -15.33 37.80 -30.07
#